data_580e0d9a327dac7c03baf9207c6c2113
#
_entry.id   580e0d9a327dac7c03baf9207c6c2113
#
_cell.length_a   1.000
_cell.length_b   1.000
_cell.length_c   1.000
_cell.angle_alpha   90.00
_cell.angle_beta   90.00
_cell.angle_gamma   90.00
#
_symmetry.space_group_name_H-M   'P 1'
#
loop_
_entity.id
_entity.type
_entity.pdbx_description
1 polymer ?
#
loop_
_entity_poly.entity_id
_entity_poly.type
_entity_poly.pdbx_seq_one_letter_code
_entity_poly.pdbx_strand_id
1 'polypeptide(L)'
;MGILNFAILTFLAVIILYTIGMVRATYTARSFLNHITYLPMNPVKTVIVMYVALFTLVAIINLRQQSENSILNQTIYILEVILCGIIICCVYMEYKGIIFLVIADIVVLIRDKTSQKVFLVIMGLIYIFADYDIISLGIKMVSFQELLNVYTVRQHMLMTGILNFFSSVNAIAFIAYMIIYMRSQIKEKERVTILNQQLAEANAQLTEMNNQLKDYAANAESFLKATDEMAKKIVAEHPECN
;
A
#
# COMPACT_ATOMS: atom_id res chain seq x y z
N MET A 1 6.40 10.29 -1.68
CA MET A 1 7.24 9.36 -0.90
C MET A 1 8.37 8.73 -1.74
N GLY A 2 8.14 8.20 -2.95
CA GLY A 2 9.19 7.58 -3.76
C GLY A 2 10.41 8.47 -4.03
N ILE A 3 10.22 9.71 -4.43
CA ILE A 3 11.30 10.68 -4.70
C ILE A 3 12.14 10.96 -3.44
N LEU A 4 11.50 11.07 -2.27
CA LEU A 4 12.20 11.30 -1.01
C LEU A 4 13.06 10.10 -0.63
N ASN A 5 12.50 8.89 -0.72
CA ASN A 5 13.27 7.65 -0.49
C ASN A 5 14.44 7.52 -1.46
N PHE A 6 14.24 7.83 -2.74
CA PHE A 6 15.31 7.85 -3.73
C PHE A 6 16.43 8.82 -3.36
N ALA A 7 16.08 10.05 -2.95
CA ALA A 7 17.06 11.06 -2.53
C ALA A 7 17.87 10.61 -1.30
N ILE A 8 17.21 10.02 -0.30
CA ILE A 8 17.88 9.52 0.91
C ILE A 8 18.81 8.36 0.58
N LEU A 9 18.34 7.39 -0.22
CA LEU A 9 19.16 6.25 -0.64
C LEU A 9 20.35 6.69 -1.49
N THR A 10 20.17 7.71 -2.34
CA THR A 10 21.29 8.30 -3.12
C THR A 10 22.31 8.96 -2.20
N PHE A 11 21.85 9.72 -1.21
CA PHE A 11 22.75 10.33 -0.21
C PHE A 11 23.56 9.27 0.55
N LEU A 12 22.90 8.20 1.01
CA LEU A 12 23.58 7.06 1.65
C LEU A 12 24.57 6.37 0.73
N ALA A 13 24.20 6.13 -0.53
CA ALA A 13 25.08 5.53 -1.53
C ALA A 13 26.35 6.37 -1.75
N VAL A 14 26.22 7.69 -1.83
CA VAL A 14 27.35 8.61 -1.97
C VAL A 14 28.26 8.53 -0.73
N ILE A 15 27.71 8.53 0.48
CA ILE A 15 28.49 8.38 1.71
C ILE A 15 29.23 7.05 1.73
N ILE A 16 28.58 5.94 1.42
CA ILE A 16 29.17 4.61 1.38
C ILE A 16 30.34 4.56 0.38
N LEU A 17 30.11 5.03 -0.85
CA LEU A 17 31.13 5.02 -1.91
C LEU A 17 32.31 5.96 -1.55
N TYR A 18 32.02 7.15 -1.02
CA TYR A 18 33.04 8.12 -0.64
C TYR A 18 33.88 7.60 0.55
N THR A 19 33.23 7.05 1.59
CA THR A 19 33.91 6.47 2.76
C THR A 19 34.87 5.36 2.32
N ILE A 20 34.45 4.48 1.43
CA ILE A 20 35.30 3.39 0.96
C ILE A 20 36.41 3.88 0.06
N GLY A 21 36.17 4.92 -0.73
CA GLY A 21 37.21 5.61 -1.49
C GLY A 21 38.27 6.22 -0.60
N MET A 22 37.89 6.95 0.46
CA MET A 22 38.77 7.51 1.47
C MET A 22 39.57 6.45 2.22
N VAL A 23 38.90 5.38 2.63
CA VAL A 23 39.48 4.25 3.33
C VAL A 23 40.53 3.53 2.49
N ARG A 24 40.35 3.44 1.18
CA ARG A 24 41.36 2.90 0.26
C ARG A 24 42.55 3.82 0.04
N ALA A 25 42.34 5.14 0.22
CA ALA A 25 43.37 6.15 -0.02
C ALA A 25 44.28 6.42 1.18
N THR A 26 43.81 6.17 2.42
CA THR A 26 44.55 6.51 3.65
C THR A 26 45.02 5.24 4.41
N TYR A 27 46.27 5.25 4.85
CA TYR A 27 46.88 4.14 5.61
C TYR A 27 46.16 3.85 6.93
N THR A 28 45.70 4.89 7.63
CA THR A 28 44.92 4.79 8.88
C THR A 28 43.57 4.11 8.64
N ALA A 29 42.97 4.34 7.53
CA ALA A 29 41.72 3.71 7.13
C ALA A 29 41.92 2.24 6.68
N ARG A 30 43.10 1.89 6.19
CA ARG A 30 43.47 0.49 5.91
C ARG A 30 43.56 -0.37 7.19
N SER A 31 44.09 0.19 8.28
CA SER A 31 44.14 -0.50 9.59
C SER A 31 42.70 -0.68 10.15
N PHE A 32 41.82 0.30 9.95
CA PHE A 32 40.42 0.22 10.34
C PHE A 32 39.66 -0.84 9.52
N LEU A 33 39.88 -0.91 8.19
CA LEU A 33 39.31 -1.96 7.33
C LEU A 33 39.83 -3.37 7.66
N ASN A 34 41.08 -3.51 8.12
CA ASN A 34 41.61 -4.80 8.54
C ASN A 34 40.93 -5.31 9.82
N HIS A 35 40.36 -4.42 10.64
CA HIS A 35 39.52 -4.78 11.77
C HIS A 35 38.05 -5.08 11.36
N ILE A 36 37.58 -4.51 10.24
CA ILE A 36 36.27 -4.79 9.66
C ILE A 36 36.42 -6.01 8.71
N THR A 37 36.57 -7.19 9.30
CA THR A 37 36.76 -8.45 8.58
C THR A 37 35.53 -8.88 7.76
N TYR A 38 34.43 -8.14 7.78
CA TYR A 38 33.13 -8.60 7.29
C TYR A 38 32.40 -7.57 6.43
N LEU A 39 33.06 -6.89 5.49
CA LEU A 39 32.35 -6.24 4.39
C LEU A 39 31.87 -7.37 3.42
N PRO A 40 30.62 -7.81 3.51
CA PRO A 40 30.18 -9.00 2.78
C PRO A 40 30.12 -8.78 1.28
N MET A 41 30.18 -7.54 0.79
CA MET A 41 30.14 -7.21 -0.62
C MET A 41 31.05 -6.03 -0.98
N ASN A 42 31.56 -6.04 -2.23
CA ASN A 42 32.15 -4.84 -2.81
C ASN A 42 31.12 -3.70 -2.77
N PRO A 43 31.44 -2.54 -2.17
CA PRO A 43 30.48 -1.45 -1.98
C PRO A 43 29.85 -0.95 -3.29
N VAL A 44 30.58 -0.98 -4.38
CA VAL A 44 30.03 -0.64 -5.68
C VAL A 44 28.93 -1.65 -6.09
N LYS A 45 29.16 -2.94 -5.86
CA LYS A 45 28.15 -3.98 -6.13
C LYS A 45 26.92 -3.80 -5.22
N THR A 46 27.13 -3.48 -3.94
CA THR A 46 26.03 -3.22 -2.98
C THR A 46 25.16 -2.06 -3.44
N VAL A 47 25.77 -0.94 -3.87
CA VAL A 47 25.04 0.22 -4.38
C VAL A 47 24.29 -0.11 -5.68
N ILE A 48 24.89 -0.87 -6.58
CA ILE A 48 24.19 -1.32 -7.82
C ILE A 48 22.99 -2.19 -7.48
N VAL A 49 23.15 -3.18 -6.58
CA VAL A 49 22.06 -4.06 -6.14
C VAL A 49 20.94 -3.25 -5.50
N MET A 50 21.27 -2.28 -4.65
CA MET A 50 20.30 -1.38 -4.02
C MET A 50 19.46 -0.62 -5.06
N TYR A 51 20.10 -0.02 -6.09
CA TYR A 51 19.36 0.71 -7.13
C TYR A 51 18.53 -0.21 -8.01
N VAL A 52 19.06 -1.38 -8.40
CA VAL A 52 18.28 -2.37 -9.14
C VAL A 52 17.05 -2.80 -8.33
N ALA A 53 17.21 -3.11 -7.05
CA ALA A 53 16.09 -3.47 -6.19
C ALA A 53 15.08 -2.33 -6.05
N LEU A 54 15.54 -1.07 -5.91
CA LEU A 54 14.67 0.10 -5.80
C LEU A 54 13.85 0.34 -7.09
N PHE A 55 14.51 0.31 -8.25
CA PHE A 55 13.80 0.48 -9.53
C PHE A 55 12.82 -0.66 -9.78
N THR A 56 13.21 -1.90 -9.45
CA THR A 56 12.30 -3.06 -9.54
C THR A 56 11.11 -2.89 -8.60
N LEU A 57 11.31 -2.45 -7.35
CA LEU A 57 10.25 -2.19 -6.40
C LEU A 57 9.26 -1.15 -6.93
N VAL A 58 9.76 -0.01 -7.43
CA VAL A 58 8.91 1.05 -8.00
C VAL A 58 8.16 0.57 -9.24
N ALA A 59 8.81 -0.19 -10.11
CA ALA A 59 8.17 -0.77 -11.30
C ALA A 59 7.04 -1.73 -10.92
N ILE A 60 7.27 -2.59 -9.94
CA ILE A 60 6.28 -3.56 -9.43
C ILE A 60 5.07 -2.85 -8.82
N ILE A 61 5.28 -1.83 -7.97
CA ILE A 61 4.20 -1.02 -7.39
C ILE A 61 3.35 -0.39 -8.50
N ASN A 62 3.97 0.17 -9.54
CA ASN A 62 3.24 0.78 -10.66
C ASN A 62 2.48 -0.25 -11.51
N LEU A 63 3.07 -1.42 -11.78
CA LEU A 63 2.42 -2.48 -12.54
C LEU A 63 1.21 -3.06 -11.80
N ARG A 64 1.31 -3.19 -10.48
CA ARG A 64 0.22 -3.71 -9.66
C ARG A 64 -0.99 -2.80 -9.64
N GLN A 65 -0.83 -1.49 -9.67
CA GLN A 65 -1.94 -0.55 -9.75
C GLN A 65 -2.84 -0.79 -10.98
N GLN A 66 -2.33 -1.49 -11.99
CA GLN A 66 -3.03 -1.82 -13.23
C GLN A 66 -3.66 -3.23 -13.25
N SER A 67 -3.35 -4.08 -12.26
CA SER A 67 -3.75 -5.49 -12.24
C SER A 67 -4.92 -5.76 -11.30
N GLU A 68 -5.98 -6.42 -11.80
CA GLU A 68 -7.15 -6.86 -11.01
C GLU A 68 -7.02 -8.29 -10.45
N ASN A 69 -5.96 -9.03 -10.77
CA ASN A 69 -5.81 -10.45 -10.43
C ASN A 69 -5.35 -10.65 -8.97
N SER A 70 -6.20 -11.23 -8.12
CA SER A 70 -5.96 -11.41 -6.68
C SER A 70 -4.73 -12.28 -6.34
N ILE A 71 -4.52 -13.39 -7.07
CA ILE A 71 -3.39 -14.32 -6.81
C ILE A 71 -2.07 -13.67 -7.23
N LEU A 72 -2.05 -13.00 -8.37
CA LEU A 72 -0.89 -12.28 -8.85
C LEU A 72 -0.48 -11.19 -7.85
N ASN A 73 -1.45 -10.47 -7.32
CA ASN A 73 -1.23 -9.42 -6.34
C ASN A 73 -0.58 -9.95 -5.04
N GLN A 74 -0.98 -11.12 -4.53
CA GLN A 74 -0.35 -11.70 -3.34
C GLN A 74 1.12 -12.07 -3.57
N THR A 75 1.44 -12.66 -4.73
CA THR A 75 2.83 -13.01 -5.08
C THR A 75 3.69 -11.75 -5.21
N ILE A 76 3.16 -10.69 -5.78
CA ILE A 76 3.83 -9.39 -5.92
C ILE A 76 4.15 -8.79 -4.54
N TYR A 77 3.25 -8.88 -3.54
CA TYR A 77 3.53 -8.38 -2.20
C TYR A 77 4.71 -9.08 -1.53
N ILE A 78 4.82 -10.40 -1.68
CA ILE A 78 5.96 -11.15 -1.16
C ILE A 78 7.25 -10.63 -1.79
N LEU A 79 7.24 -10.38 -3.08
CA LEU A 79 8.41 -9.84 -3.78
C LEU A 79 8.76 -8.42 -3.32
N GLU A 80 7.77 -7.56 -3.07
CA GLU A 80 7.99 -6.20 -2.52
C GLU A 80 8.64 -6.25 -1.12
N VAL A 81 8.17 -7.15 -0.27
CA VAL A 81 8.75 -7.35 1.07
C VAL A 81 10.21 -7.82 0.97
N ILE A 82 10.51 -8.75 0.05
CA ILE A 82 11.88 -9.24 -0.18
C ILE A 82 12.77 -8.10 -0.71
N LEU A 83 12.30 -7.35 -1.69
CA LEU A 83 13.06 -6.22 -2.25
C LEU A 83 13.32 -5.12 -1.21
N CYS A 84 12.32 -4.84 -0.36
CA CYS A 84 12.46 -3.92 0.77
C CYS A 84 13.57 -4.40 1.73
N GLY A 85 13.58 -5.69 2.09
CA GLY A 85 14.62 -6.29 2.91
C GLY A 85 16.01 -6.18 2.28
N ILE A 86 16.14 -6.45 0.98
CA ILE A 86 17.40 -6.30 0.24
C ILE A 86 17.91 -4.86 0.30
N ILE A 87 17.03 -3.87 0.07
CA ILE A 87 17.41 -2.45 0.13
C ILE A 87 17.91 -2.08 1.53
N ILE A 88 17.20 -2.49 2.58
CA ILE A 88 17.58 -2.21 3.98
C ILE A 88 18.94 -2.84 4.30
N CYS A 89 19.18 -4.08 3.87
CA CYS A 89 20.47 -4.74 4.03
C CYS A 89 21.59 -4.02 3.29
N CYS A 90 21.35 -3.52 2.08
CA CYS A 90 22.33 -2.79 1.29
C CYS A 90 22.76 -1.47 1.91
N VAL A 91 21.90 -0.83 2.71
CA VAL A 91 22.23 0.41 3.46
C VAL A 91 22.62 0.14 4.91
N TYR A 92 23.06 -1.06 5.22
CA TYR A 92 23.53 -1.46 6.57
C TYR A 92 22.49 -1.23 7.66
N MET A 93 21.19 -1.38 7.34
CA MET A 93 20.03 -1.20 8.22
C MET A 93 19.85 0.21 8.79
N GLU A 94 20.65 1.19 8.35
CA GLU A 94 20.57 2.57 8.84
C GLU A 94 19.28 3.28 8.39
N TYR A 95 18.76 2.93 7.20
CA TYR A 95 17.57 3.58 6.66
C TYR A 95 16.40 2.62 6.50
N LYS A 96 15.40 2.78 7.35
CA LYS A 96 14.19 1.97 7.39
C LYS A 96 12.99 2.63 6.70
N GLY A 97 13.16 3.86 6.24
CA GLY A 97 12.06 4.65 5.66
C GLY A 97 11.42 4.05 4.41
N ILE A 98 12.13 3.13 3.73
CA ILE A 98 11.58 2.37 2.60
C ILE A 98 10.40 1.48 3.03
N ILE A 99 10.37 1.01 4.29
CA ILE A 99 9.27 0.23 4.85
C ILE A 99 7.96 1.01 4.78
N PHE A 100 7.99 2.32 5.04
CA PHE A 100 6.81 3.17 4.98
C PHE A 100 6.19 3.24 3.58
N LEU A 101 7.01 3.13 2.52
CA LEU A 101 6.52 3.06 1.15
C LEU A 101 5.71 1.77 0.93
N VAL A 102 6.25 0.64 1.36
CA VAL A 102 5.60 -0.67 1.22
C VAL A 102 4.35 -0.77 2.11
N ILE A 103 4.40 -0.25 3.35
CA ILE A 103 3.22 -0.19 4.23
C ILE A 103 2.12 0.66 3.60
N ALA A 104 2.45 1.83 3.05
CA ALA A 104 1.48 2.69 2.38
C ALA A 104 0.79 1.97 1.22
N ASP A 105 1.55 1.21 0.45
CA ASP A 105 1.06 0.43 -0.66
C ASP A 105 0.15 -0.73 -0.22
N ILE A 106 0.56 -1.49 0.80
CA ILE A 106 -0.24 -2.55 1.42
C ILE A 106 -1.60 -2.02 1.88
N VAL A 107 -1.61 -0.87 2.56
CA VAL A 107 -2.84 -0.27 3.12
C VAL A 107 -3.80 0.19 2.01
N VAL A 108 -3.27 0.72 0.91
CA VAL A 108 -4.08 1.27 -0.19
C VAL A 108 -4.63 0.18 -1.10
N LEU A 109 -3.85 -0.84 -1.43
CA LEU A 109 -4.16 -1.75 -2.53
C LEU A 109 -4.70 -3.11 -2.07
N ILE A 110 -4.42 -3.56 -0.85
CA ILE A 110 -4.99 -4.82 -0.35
C ILE A 110 -6.44 -4.61 0.11
N ARG A 111 -7.39 -5.15 -0.65
CA ARG A 111 -8.81 -5.11 -0.31
C ARG A 111 -9.20 -6.13 0.77
N ASP A 112 -8.55 -7.30 0.79
CA ASP A 112 -8.80 -8.31 1.81
C ASP A 112 -8.18 -7.92 3.15
N LYS A 113 -9.04 -7.67 4.14
CA LYS A 113 -8.65 -7.21 5.48
C LYS A 113 -7.75 -8.22 6.22
N THR A 114 -7.89 -9.51 5.96
CA THR A 114 -7.10 -10.55 6.62
C THR A 114 -5.68 -10.54 6.08
N SER A 115 -5.51 -10.57 4.77
CA SER A 115 -4.21 -10.47 4.11
C SER A 115 -3.52 -9.13 4.44
N GLN A 116 -4.25 -8.02 4.45
CA GLN A 116 -3.72 -6.71 4.84
C GLN A 116 -3.11 -6.73 6.24
N LYS A 117 -3.81 -7.29 7.24
CA LYS A 117 -3.30 -7.39 8.61
C LYS A 117 -2.05 -8.26 8.69
N VAL A 118 -2.03 -9.40 8.00
CA VAL A 118 -0.87 -10.31 7.99
C VAL A 118 0.36 -9.61 7.42
N PHE A 119 0.25 -8.95 6.28
CA PHE A 119 1.37 -8.22 5.68
C PHE A 119 1.82 -7.03 6.54
N LEU A 120 0.91 -6.30 7.19
CA LEU A 120 1.27 -5.22 8.11
C LEU A 120 2.03 -5.74 9.33
N VAL A 121 1.64 -6.90 9.88
CA VAL A 121 2.38 -7.54 10.97
C VAL A 121 3.77 -7.96 10.51
N ILE A 122 3.91 -8.55 9.33
CA ILE A 122 5.21 -8.92 8.75
C ILE A 122 6.10 -7.69 8.61
N MET A 123 5.57 -6.60 8.04
CA MET A 123 6.33 -5.35 7.88
C MET A 123 6.71 -4.72 9.21
N GLY A 124 5.83 -4.78 10.21
CA GLY A 124 6.13 -4.35 11.57
C GLY A 124 7.25 -5.17 12.22
N LEU A 125 7.23 -6.49 12.03
CA LEU A 125 8.32 -7.36 12.50
C LEU A 125 9.64 -7.02 11.80
N ILE A 126 9.64 -6.83 10.48
CA ILE A 126 10.84 -6.42 9.73
C ILE A 126 11.37 -5.08 10.27
N TYR A 127 10.50 -4.12 10.58
CA TYR A 127 10.88 -2.84 11.15
C TYR A 127 11.56 -3.01 12.52
N ILE A 128 10.98 -3.83 13.40
CA ILE A 128 11.52 -4.12 14.72
C ILE A 128 12.85 -4.88 14.60
N PHE A 129 12.92 -5.91 13.75
CA PHE A 129 14.16 -6.68 13.56
C PHE A 129 15.26 -5.84 12.93
N ALA A 130 14.92 -4.89 12.06
CA ALA A 130 15.90 -3.96 11.50
C ALA A 130 16.44 -2.96 12.54
N ASP A 131 15.77 -2.82 13.68
CA ASP A 131 16.22 -1.98 14.82
C ASP A 131 17.03 -2.75 15.85
N TYR A 132 16.77 -4.07 15.93
CA TYR A 132 17.55 -4.95 16.78
C TYR A 132 18.91 -5.20 16.13
N ASP A 133 19.96 -5.03 16.91
CA ASP A 133 21.32 -5.35 16.50
C ASP A 133 21.34 -6.83 16.05
N ILE A 134 21.30 -7.07 14.73
CA ILE A 134 21.38 -8.44 14.16
C ILE A 134 22.69 -9.12 14.57
N ILE A 135 23.66 -8.35 15.04
CA ILE A 135 24.89 -8.81 15.68
C ILE A 135 24.58 -9.76 16.86
N SER A 136 23.49 -9.53 17.60
CA SER A 136 23.05 -10.42 18.68
C SER A 136 22.61 -11.81 18.18
N LEU A 137 22.25 -11.94 16.90
CA LEU A 137 21.89 -13.20 16.25
C LEU A 137 23.09 -13.90 15.59
N GLY A 138 24.32 -13.40 15.80
CA GLY A 138 25.53 -13.99 15.25
C GLY A 138 25.81 -13.59 13.79
N ILE A 139 24.99 -12.74 13.18
CA ILE A 139 25.21 -12.18 11.85
C ILE A 139 26.10 -10.94 12.03
N LYS A 140 27.38 -11.07 11.72
CA LYS A 140 28.32 -9.95 11.79
C LYS A 140 28.12 -9.04 10.61
N MET A 141 27.39 -7.92 10.81
CA MET A 141 27.27 -6.82 9.85
C MET A 141 28.03 -5.61 10.39
N VAL A 142 28.70 -4.88 9.50
CA VAL A 142 29.28 -3.58 9.86
C VAL A 142 28.15 -2.58 10.03
N SER A 143 28.10 -1.92 11.18
CA SER A 143 27.17 -0.83 11.40
C SER A 143 27.54 0.37 10.51
N PHE A 144 26.55 1.07 9.97
CA PHE A 144 26.79 2.31 9.25
C PHE A 144 27.53 3.36 10.12
N GLN A 145 27.27 3.36 11.42
CA GLN A 145 27.95 4.20 12.39
C GLN A 145 29.46 3.91 12.46
N GLU A 146 29.86 2.64 12.33
CA GLU A 146 31.29 2.27 12.26
C GLU A 146 31.93 2.82 10.99
N LEU A 147 31.21 2.85 9.85
CA LEU A 147 31.70 3.49 8.63
C LEU A 147 31.91 5.00 8.81
N LEU A 148 31.08 5.65 9.61
CA LEU A 148 31.20 7.08 9.90
C LEU A 148 32.35 7.43 10.83
N ASN A 149 32.92 6.49 11.59
CA ASN A 149 34.06 6.71 12.48
C ASN A 149 35.35 7.12 11.72
N VAL A 150 35.41 6.97 10.40
CA VAL A 150 36.51 7.45 9.55
C VAL A 150 36.51 8.99 9.44
N TYR A 151 35.37 9.62 9.69
CA TYR A 151 35.22 11.06 9.58
C TYR A 151 35.57 11.78 10.88
N THR A 152 35.88 13.08 10.76
CA THR A 152 36.02 13.93 11.95
C THR A 152 34.71 13.99 12.71
N VAL A 153 34.77 14.22 14.05
CA VAL A 153 33.58 14.32 14.91
C VAL A 153 32.53 15.30 14.35
N ARG A 154 32.97 16.43 13.79
CA ARG A 154 32.08 17.41 13.20
C ARG A 154 31.37 16.90 11.95
N GLN A 155 32.07 16.21 11.07
CA GLN A 155 31.50 15.62 9.85
C GLN A 155 30.55 14.49 10.20
N HIS A 156 30.90 13.63 11.15
CA HIS A 156 30.06 12.56 11.67
C HIS A 156 28.73 13.12 12.19
N MET A 157 28.78 14.13 13.09
CA MET A 157 27.58 14.78 13.62
C MET A 157 26.70 15.39 12.51
N LEU A 158 27.32 16.02 11.53
CA LEU A 158 26.58 16.63 10.41
C LEU A 158 25.89 15.57 9.54
N MET A 159 26.59 14.50 9.18
CA MET A 159 26.02 13.40 8.37
C MET A 159 24.87 12.69 9.10
N THR A 160 25.05 12.36 10.39
CA THR A 160 24.01 11.77 11.22
C THR A 160 22.82 12.72 11.38
N GLY A 161 23.07 14.02 11.59
CA GLY A 161 22.03 15.02 11.68
C GLY A 161 21.19 15.13 10.39
N ILE A 162 21.83 15.12 9.22
CA ILE A 162 21.14 15.15 7.92
C ILE A 162 20.30 13.87 7.74
N LEU A 163 20.85 12.69 8.07
CA LEU A 163 20.11 11.44 7.97
C LEU A 163 18.88 11.42 8.87
N ASN A 164 19.02 11.84 10.12
CA ASN A 164 17.91 11.92 11.07
C ASN A 164 16.85 12.92 10.61
N PHE A 165 17.26 14.06 10.05
CA PHE A 165 16.34 15.04 9.49
C PHE A 165 15.52 14.44 8.34
N PHE A 166 16.16 13.81 7.36
CA PHE A 166 15.48 13.19 6.23
C PHE A 166 14.58 12.01 6.66
N SER A 167 15.02 11.21 7.61
CA SER A 167 14.22 10.12 8.18
C SER A 167 12.95 10.65 8.85
N SER A 168 13.07 11.75 9.62
CA SER A 168 11.94 12.41 10.26
C SER A 168 10.96 13.01 9.24
N VAL A 169 11.49 13.67 8.20
CA VAL A 169 10.66 14.19 7.09
C VAL A 169 9.91 13.06 6.39
N ASN A 170 10.56 11.92 6.17
CA ASN A 170 9.90 10.76 5.55
C ASN A 170 8.79 10.18 6.44
N ALA A 171 9.00 10.10 7.74
CA ALA A 171 7.99 9.65 8.71
C ALA A 171 6.78 10.61 8.74
N ILE A 172 7.03 11.93 8.77
CA ILE A 172 5.97 12.94 8.72
C ILE A 172 5.18 12.84 7.41
N ALA A 173 5.88 12.70 6.28
CA ALA A 173 5.23 12.54 4.97
C ALA A 173 4.36 11.26 4.92
N PHE A 174 4.81 10.17 5.54
CA PHE A 174 4.02 8.95 5.66
C PHE A 174 2.76 9.16 6.51
N ILE A 175 2.88 9.79 7.67
CA ILE A 175 1.74 10.08 8.56
C ILE A 175 0.72 10.97 7.82
N ALA A 176 1.18 12.04 7.17
CA ALA A 176 0.32 12.94 6.39
C ALA A 176 -0.41 12.18 5.27
N TYR A 177 0.29 11.32 4.54
CA TYR A 177 -0.30 10.47 3.51
C TYR A 177 -1.37 9.54 4.08
N MET A 178 -1.11 8.88 5.21
CA MET A 178 -2.06 7.98 5.87
C MET A 178 -3.32 8.73 6.35
N ILE A 179 -3.17 9.95 6.89
CA ILE A 179 -4.31 10.78 7.30
C ILE A 179 -5.20 11.13 6.10
N ILE A 180 -4.59 11.57 4.99
CA ILE A 180 -5.31 11.91 3.75
C ILE A 180 -6.06 10.67 3.23
N TYR A 181 -5.40 9.52 3.18
CA TYR A 181 -5.99 8.27 2.75
C TYR A 181 -7.18 7.85 3.63
N MET A 182 -7.02 7.89 4.96
CA MET A 182 -8.10 7.56 5.90
C MET A 182 -9.32 8.48 5.71
N ARG A 183 -9.10 9.78 5.55
CA ARG A 183 -10.18 10.74 5.28
C ARG A 183 -10.92 10.45 3.98
N SER A 184 -10.18 10.06 2.93
CA SER A 184 -10.77 9.64 1.66
C SER A 184 -11.64 8.39 1.82
N GLN A 185 -11.17 7.40 2.58
CA GLN A 185 -11.92 6.16 2.84
C GLN A 185 -13.20 6.40 3.65
N ILE A 186 -13.17 7.32 4.62
CA ILE A 186 -14.36 7.68 5.41
C ILE A 186 -15.41 8.31 4.49
N LYS A 187 -15.02 9.29 3.67
CA LYS A 187 -15.92 9.95 2.71
C LYS A 187 -16.54 8.96 1.72
N GLU A 188 -15.75 7.99 1.23
CA GLU A 188 -16.24 6.97 0.30
C GLU A 188 -17.27 6.04 0.97
N LYS A 189 -17.02 5.65 2.23
CA LYS A 189 -18.00 4.86 3.01
C LYS A 189 -19.31 5.63 3.24
N GLU A 190 -19.24 6.90 3.60
CA GLU A 190 -20.43 7.75 3.76
C GLU A 190 -21.23 7.81 2.46
N ARG A 191 -20.54 8.02 1.33
CA ARG A 191 -21.16 8.04 0.01
C ARG A 191 -21.87 6.72 -0.35
N VAL A 192 -21.19 5.59 -0.10
CA VAL A 192 -21.78 4.25 -0.32
C VAL A 192 -23.00 4.02 0.58
N THR A 193 -22.96 4.49 1.82
CA THR A 193 -24.10 4.38 2.75
C THR A 193 -25.30 5.18 2.24
N ILE A 194 -25.10 6.42 1.79
CA ILE A 194 -26.15 7.26 1.21
C ILE A 194 -26.74 6.61 -0.03
N LEU A 195 -25.90 6.09 -0.95
CA LEU A 195 -26.36 5.41 -2.16
C LEU A 195 -27.18 4.16 -1.83
N ASN A 196 -26.79 3.37 -0.82
CA ASN A 196 -27.55 2.20 -0.39
C ASN A 196 -28.92 2.59 0.19
N GLN A 197 -29.00 3.70 0.94
CA GLN A 197 -30.29 4.22 1.43
C GLN A 197 -31.20 4.65 0.28
N GLN A 198 -30.67 5.40 -0.68
CA GLN A 198 -31.43 5.82 -1.87
C GLN A 198 -31.92 4.61 -2.69
N LEU A 199 -31.09 3.59 -2.84
CA LEU A 199 -31.45 2.35 -3.52
C LEU A 199 -32.57 1.61 -2.77
N ALA A 200 -32.53 1.54 -1.45
CA ALA A 200 -33.56 0.92 -0.62
C ALA A 200 -34.89 1.67 -0.74
N GLU A 201 -34.86 3.00 -0.73
CA GLU A 201 -36.05 3.83 -0.92
C GLU A 201 -36.66 3.66 -2.31
N ALA A 202 -35.83 3.66 -3.37
CA ALA A 202 -36.29 3.42 -4.73
C ALA A 202 -36.90 2.03 -4.90
N ASN A 203 -36.30 0.99 -4.29
CA ASN A 203 -36.86 -0.36 -4.31
C ASN A 203 -38.22 -0.44 -3.57
N ALA A 204 -38.37 0.25 -2.45
CA ALA A 204 -39.64 0.34 -1.72
C ALA A 204 -40.73 1.00 -2.59
N GLN A 205 -40.41 2.12 -3.23
CA GLN A 205 -41.34 2.81 -4.17
C GLN A 205 -41.73 1.93 -5.34
N LEU A 206 -40.77 1.21 -5.95
CA LEU A 206 -41.06 0.29 -7.05
C LEU A 206 -41.97 -0.85 -6.61
N THR A 207 -41.80 -1.37 -5.39
CA THR A 207 -42.65 -2.42 -4.82
C THR A 207 -44.07 -1.90 -4.60
N GLU A 208 -44.23 -0.70 -4.08
CA GLU A 208 -45.53 -0.07 -3.88
C GLU A 208 -46.25 0.19 -5.21
N MET A 209 -45.56 0.76 -6.20
CA MET A 209 -46.08 0.94 -7.55
C MET A 209 -46.53 -0.36 -8.21
N ASN A 210 -45.74 -1.42 -8.03
CA ASN A 210 -46.08 -2.75 -8.58
C ASN A 210 -47.36 -3.33 -7.91
N ASN A 211 -47.52 -3.11 -6.60
CA ASN A 211 -48.74 -3.51 -5.91
C ASN A 211 -49.97 -2.70 -6.39
N GLN A 212 -49.83 -1.39 -6.55
CA GLN A 212 -50.90 -0.55 -7.11
C GLN A 212 -51.29 -0.99 -8.53
N LEU A 213 -50.30 -1.30 -9.39
CA LEU A 213 -50.57 -1.81 -10.73
C LEU A 213 -51.32 -3.16 -10.70
N LYS A 214 -51.00 -4.07 -9.79
CA LYS A 214 -51.75 -5.32 -9.61
C LYS A 214 -53.19 -5.08 -9.17
N ASP A 215 -53.42 -4.14 -8.28
CA ASP A 215 -54.76 -3.76 -7.83
C ASP A 215 -55.57 -3.15 -8.96
N TYR A 216 -54.96 -2.26 -9.75
CA TYR A 216 -55.62 -1.72 -10.96
C TYR A 216 -55.94 -2.81 -11.98
N ALA A 217 -55.06 -3.76 -12.23
CA ALA A 217 -55.30 -4.87 -13.13
C ALA A 217 -56.43 -5.78 -12.64
N ALA A 218 -56.51 -6.10 -11.35
CA ALA A 218 -57.57 -6.87 -10.76
C ALA A 218 -58.93 -6.15 -10.82
N ASN A 219 -58.95 -4.83 -10.58
CA ASN A 219 -60.16 -4.04 -10.71
C ASN A 219 -60.66 -3.94 -12.17
N ALA A 220 -59.73 -3.79 -13.12
CA ALA A 220 -60.09 -3.81 -14.55
C ALA A 220 -60.66 -5.16 -15.01
N GLU A 221 -60.07 -6.28 -14.52
CA GLU A 221 -60.61 -7.62 -14.83
C GLU A 221 -62.00 -7.81 -14.23
N SER A 222 -62.26 -7.35 -13.00
CA SER A 222 -63.56 -7.46 -12.36
C SER A 222 -64.62 -6.61 -13.12
N PHE A 223 -64.24 -5.42 -13.59
CA PHE A 223 -65.11 -4.55 -14.38
C PHE A 223 -65.45 -5.19 -15.72
N LEU A 224 -64.47 -5.80 -16.40
CA LEU A 224 -64.71 -6.52 -17.67
C LEU A 224 -65.67 -7.71 -17.49
N LYS A 225 -65.54 -8.50 -16.41
CA LYS A 225 -66.45 -9.58 -16.09
C LYS A 225 -67.88 -9.07 -15.85
N ALA A 226 -68.04 -8.01 -15.08
CA ALA A 226 -69.34 -7.41 -14.83
C ALA A 226 -70.00 -6.88 -16.12
N THR A 227 -69.21 -6.30 -16.99
CA THR A 227 -69.68 -5.79 -18.28
C THR A 227 -70.10 -6.92 -19.22
N ASP A 228 -69.34 -8.04 -19.27
CA ASP A 228 -69.68 -9.23 -20.03
C ASP A 228 -70.96 -9.92 -19.51
N GLU A 229 -71.14 -10.00 -18.20
CA GLU A 229 -72.38 -10.52 -17.58
C GLU A 229 -73.59 -9.61 -17.89
N MET A 230 -73.44 -8.28 -17.86
CA MET A 230 -74.51 -7.38 -18.26
C MET A 230 -74.89 -7.51 -19.73
N ALA A 231 -73.85 -7.59 -20.62
CA ALA A 231 -74.08 -7.83 -22.05
C ALA A 231 -74.83 -9.13 -22.32
N LYS A 232 -74.46 -10.21 -21.63
CA LYS A 232 -75.19 -11.50 -21.71
C LYS A 232 -76.65 -11.42 -21.24
N LYS A 233 -76.93 -10.66 -20.17
CA LYS A 233 -78.30 -10.42 -19.71
C LYS A 233 -79.13 -9.63 -20.70
N ILE A 234 -78.56 -8.55 -21.28
CA ILE A 234 -79.24 -7.76 -22.28
C ILE A 234 -79.61 -8.60 -23.54
N VAL A 235 -78.66 -9.43 -23.96
CA VAL A 235 -78.93 -10.31 -25.16
C VAL A 235 -79.99 -11.36 -24.81
N ALA A 236 -80.06 -11.87 -23.58
CA ALA A 236 -81.07 -12.82 -23.13
C ALA A 236 -82.45 -12.22 -22.95
N GLU A 237 -82.55 -10.97 -22.51
CA GLU A 237 -83.84 -10.23 -22.36
C GLU A 237 -84.40 -9.67 -23.68
N HIS A 238 -83.55 -9.42 -24.69
CA HIS A 238 -83.96 -8.90 -25.99
C HIS A 238 -83.47 -9.82 -27.11
N PRO A 239 -84.06 -11.01 -27.31
CA PRO A 239 -83.64 -11.94 -28.36
C PRO A 239 -83.92 -11.43 -29.81
N GLU A 240 -84.64 -10.32 -29.94
CA GLU A 240 -85.00 -9.72 -31.25
C GLU A 240 -83.90 -8.78 -31.79
N CYS A 241 -82.83 -8.57 -31.08
CA CYS A 241 -81.66 -7.70 -31.45
C CYS A 241 -80.48 -8.46 -32.06
N ASN A 242 -80.65 -9.67 -32.49
CA ASN A 242 -79.59 -10.44 -33.18
C ASN A 242 -79.87 -10.49 -34.71
#